data_537182da567b18b705726e0970ace34b
#
_entry.id   537182da567b18b705726e0970ace34b
#
_cell.length_a   1.000
_cell.length_b   1.000
_cell.length_c   1.000
_cell.angle_alpha   90.00
_cell.angle_beta   90.00
_cell.angle_gamma   90.00
#
_symmetry.space_group_name_H-M   'P 1'
#
loop_
_entity.id
_entity.type
_entity.pdbx_description
1 polymer ?
#
loop_
_entity_poly.entity_id
_entity_poly.type
_entity_poly.pdbx_seq_one_letter_code
_entity_poly.pdbx_strand_id
1 'polypeptide(L)' 'MLYAIINTKKGEEQGFLALSHRTFSKGNKMIVNENELRLVDEDLMEAVKKLGGTELLTNSELHNIIKASK' A
#
# COMPACT_ATOMS: atom_id res chain seq x y z
N MET A 1 2.00 3.01 12.76
CA MET A 1 1.25 2.13 11.84
C MET A 1 2.10 1.84 10.63
N LEU A 2 2.06 0.61 10.15
CA LEU A 2 2.80 0.22 8.95
C LEU A 2 1.95 0.42 7.70
N TYR A 3 2.62 0.64 6.58
CA TYR A 3 1.99 0.87 5.30
C TYR A 3 2.68 0.02 4.23
N ALA A 4 2.04 -0.10 3.08
CA ALA A 4 2.66 -0.73 1.92
C ALA A 4 2.15 -0.05 0.65
N ILE A 5 2.99 -0.06 -0.37
CA ILE A 5 2.62 0.37 -1.71
C ILE A 5 2.31 -0.90 -2.49
N ILE A 6 1.09 -1.02 -2.96
CA ILE A 6 0.60 -2.22 -3.63
C ILE A 6 0.09 -1.88 -5.03
N ASN A 7 -0.27 -2.92 -5.76
CA ASN A 7 -0.90 -2.76 -7.07
C ASN A 7 -2.33 -2.25 -6.90
N THR A 8 -2.68 -1.16 -7.58
CA THR A 8 -4.00 -0.53 -7.47
C THR A 8 -5.13 -1.50 -7.83
N LYS A 9 -4.96 -2.25 -8.92
CA LYS A 9 -5.98 -3.18 -9.37
C LYS A 9 -6.26 -4.25 -8.32
N LYS A 10 -5.21 -4.80 -7.73
CA LYS A 10 -5.37 -5.82 -6.68
C LYS A 10 -6.01 -5.23 -5.42
N GLY A 11 -5.66 -4.01 -5.07
CA GLY A 11 -6.28 -3.32 -3.94
C GLY A 11 -7.76 -3.05 -4.18
N GLU A 12 -8.12 -2.65 -5.36
CA GLU A 12 -9.52 -2.41 -5.73
C GLU A 12 -10.33 -3.72 -5.71
N GLU A 13 -9.75 -4.83 -6.13
CA GLU A 13 -10.38 -6.15 -6.05
C GLU A 13 -10.72 -6.54 -4.62
N GLN A 14 -9.94 -6.05 -3.65
CA GLN A 14 -10.19 -6.28 -2.23
C GLN A 14 -11.18 -5.27 -1.65
N GLY A 15 -11.63 -4.31 -2.44
CA GLY A 15 -12.56 -3.29 -1.99
C GLY A 15 -11.90 -2.11 -1.29
N PHE A 16 -10.61 -1.95 -1.42
CA PHE A 16 -9.91 -0.81 -0.82
C PHE A 16 -10.21 0.47 -1.58
N LEU A 17 -10.33 1.57 -0.84
CA LEU A 17 -10.59 2.87 -1.46
C LEU A 17 -9.34 3.40 -2.13
N ALA A 18 -9.53 3.97 -3.32
CA ALA A 18 -8.43 4.51 -4.11
C ALA A 18 -7.91 5.86 -3.62
N LEU A 19 -8.33 6.31 -2.44
CA LEU A 19 -7.94 7.61 -1.90
C LEU A 19 -6.44 7.74 -1.71
N SER A 20 -5.79 6.67 -1.31
CA SER A 20 -4.36 6.68 -1.02
C SER A 20 -3.49 6.90 -2.25
N HIS A 21 -3.90 6.42 -3.42
CA HIS A 21 -3.05 6.54 -4.59
C HIS A 21 -2.98 7.97 -5.14
N ARG A 22 -3.86 8.87 -4.68
CA ARG A 22 -3.81 10.28 -5.07
C ARG A 22 -2.56 10.98 -4.56
N THR A 23 -1.95 10.44 -3.51
CA THR A 23 -0.72 11.00 -2.95
C THR A 23 0.54 10.38 -3.55
N PHE A 24 0.36 9.33 -4.34
CA PHE A 24 1.47 8.60 -4.96
C PHE A 24 1.21 8.49 -6.47
N SER A 25 1.91 9.30 -7.24
CA SER A 25 1.62 9.51 -8.65
C SER A 25 2.28 8.52 -9.61
N LYS A 26 2.54 7.31 -9.17
CA LYS A 26 3.19 6.27 -9.98
C LYS A 26 2.16 5.29 -10.58
N GLY A 27 1.24 5.81 -11.40
CA GLY A 27 0.35 4.96 -12.19
C GLY A 27 -0.47 3.96 -11.39
N ASN A 28 -0.12 2.69 -11.46
CA ASN A 28 -0.91 1.59 -10.89
C ASN A 28 -0.58 1.26 -9.44
N LYS A 29 -0.19 2.24 -8.64
CA LYS A 29 0.18 2.04 -7.24
C LYS A 29 -0.81 2.71 -6.31
N MET A 30 -1.07 2.08 -5.18
CA MET A 30 -1.84 2.70 -4.10
C MET A 30 -1.19 2.36 -2.76
N ILE A 31 -1.46 3.20 -1.78
CA ILE A 31 -0.93 3.03 -0.43
C ILE A 31 -2.03 2.47 0.46
N VAL A 32 -1.71 1.40 1.18
CA VAL A 32 -2.63 0.81 2.16
C VAL A 32 -1.95 0.77 3.51
N ASN A 33 -2.74 0.79 4.58
CA ASN A 33 -2.22 0.70 5.94
C ASN A 33 -2.32 -0.75 6.45
N GLU A 34 -1.73 -1.00 7.62
CA GLU A 34 -1.72 -2.36 8.18
C GLU A 34 -3.12 -2.89 8.48
N ASN A 35 -4.09 -2.03 8.80
CA ASN A 35 -5.45 -2.49 9.04
C ASN A 35 -6.07 -3.08 7.77
N GLU A 36 -5.82 -2.44 6.62
CA GLU A 36 -6.28 -2.93 5.33
C GLU A 36 -5.56 -4.22 4.95
N LEU A 37 -4.27 -4.29 5.21
CA LEU A 37 -3.48 -5.48 4.94
C LEU A 37 -3.98 -6.69 5.73
N ARG A 38 -4.39 -6.49 6.98
CA ARG A 38 -4.92 -7.56 7.82
C ARG A 38 -6.23 -8.14 7.32
N LEU A 39 -6.95 -7.40 6.47
CA LEU A 39 -8.15 -7.93 5.83
C LEU A 39 -7.81 -8.97 4.77
N VAL A 40 -6.59 -8.94 4.26
CA VAL A 40 -6.13 -9.90 3.23
C VAL A 40 -5.47 -11.12 3.87
N ASP A 41 -4.62 -10.87 4.87
CA ASP A 41 -3.90 -11.94 5.56
C ASP A 41 -3.44 -11.41 6.92
N GLU A 42 -3.45 -12.27 7.95
CA GLU A 42 -2.97 -11.91 9.27
C GLU A 42 -1.47 -11.62 9.27
N ASP A 43 -0.72 -12.30 8.40
CA ASP A 43 0.69 -12.03 8.19
C ASP A 43 0.81 -10.84 7.24
N LEU A 44 1.30 -9.72 7.74
CA LEU A 44 1.38 -8.49 6.96
C LEU A 44 2.24 -8.62 5.71
N MET A 45 3.36 -9.34 5.79
CA MET A 45 4.22 -9.53 4.62
C MET A 45 3.55 -10.38 3.56
N GLU A 46 2.80 -11.40 3.97
CA GLU A 46 2.04 -12.20 3.02
C GLU A 46 0.96 -11.39 2.35
N ALA A 47 0.28 -10.53 3.12
CA ALA A 47 -0.73 -9.63 2.57
C ALA A 47 -0.11 -8.70 1.51
N VAL A 48 1.05 -8.13 1.81
CA VAL A 48 1.78 -7.26 0.87
C VAL A 48 2.08 -8.01 -0.42
N LYS A 49 2.60 -9.22 -0.32
CA LYS A 49 2.94 -10.04 -1.48
C LYS A 49 1.71 -10.37 -2.32
N LYS A 50 0.60 -10.72 -1.68
CA LYS A 50 -0.66 -11.03 -2.35
C LYS A 50 -1.19 -9.85 -3.14
N LEU A 51 -0.92 -8.65 -2.69
CA LEU A 51 -1.37 -7.42 -3.32
C LEU A 51 -0.35 -6.81 -4.28
N GLY A 52 0.73 -7.52 -4.54
CA GLY A 52 1.75 -7.08 -5.49
C GLY A 52 2.74 -6.07 -4.93
N GLY A 53 2.78 -5.91 -3.61
CA GLY A 53 3.78 -5.09 -2.95
C GLY A 53 5.05 -5.85 -2.64
N THR A 54 6.04 -5.17 -2.11
CA THR A 54 7.36 -5.77 -1.86
C THR A 54 7.83 -5.61 -0.42
N GLU A 55 7.31 -4.64 0.32
CA GLU A 55 7.81 -4.35 1.66
C GLU A 55 6.79 -3.61 2.50
N LEU A 56 7.01 -3.64 3.81
CA LEU A 56 6.27 -2.82 4.77
C LEU A 56 7.08 -1.57 5.06
N LEU A 57 6.39 -0.46 5.24
CA LEU A 57 6.99 0.84 5.44
C LEU A 57 6.47 1.49 6.73
N THR A 58 7.35 2.17 7.45
CA THR A 58 6.94 3.03 8.55
C THR A 58 6.38 4.34 7.99
N ASN A 59 5.73 5.15 8.85
CA ASN A 59 5.26 6.47 8.46
C ASN A 59 6.38 7.32 7.85
N SER A 60 7.56 7.30 8.46
CA SER A 60 8.70 8.09 7.99
C SER A 60 9.18 7.64 6.62
N GLU A 61 9.27 6.33 6.43
CA GLU A 61 9.71 5.76 5.16
C GLU A 61 8.71 6.06 4.05
N LEU A 62 7.43 5.92 4.33
CA LEU A 62 6.38 6.24 3.37
C LEU A 62 6.40 7.72 2.99
N HIS A 63 6.54 8.59 3.98
CA HIS A 63 6.60 10.03 3.76
C HIS A 63 7.78 10.39 2.83
N ASN A 64 8.93 9.79 3.07
CA ASN A 64 10.12 10.02 2.24
C ASN A 64 9.90 9.58 0.78
N ILE A 65 9.25 8.44 0.59
CA ILE A 65 8.95 7.93 -0.75
C ILE A 65 8.00 8.87 -1.48
N ILE A 66 6.93 9.31 -0.82
CA ILE A 66 5.97 10.24 -1.41
C ILE A 66 6.64 11.55 -1.77
N LYS A 67 7.47 12.07 -0.88
CA LYS A 67 8.21 13.31 -1.09
C LYS A 67 9.16 13.19 -2.28
N ALA A 68 9.83 12.07 -2.41
CA ALA A 68 10.76 11.82 -3.51
C ALA A 68 10.06 11.64 -4.86
N SER A 69 8.77 11.26 -4.84
CA SER A 69 7.98 11.02 -6.06
C SER A 69 7.42 12.29 -6.68
N LYS A 70 7.49 13.39 -5.98
CA LYS A 70 6.96 14.67 -6.47
C LYS A 70 7.92 15.42 -7.36
#